data_a49dc2939c2215f71e3ba8961ae2e45f
#
_entry.id   a49dc2939c2215f71e3ba8961ae2e45f
#
_cell.length_a   1.000
_cell.length_b   1.000
_cell.length_c   1.000
_cell.angle_alpha   90.00
_cell.angle_beta   90.00
_cell.angle_gamma   90.00
#
_symmetry.space_group_name_H-M   'P 1'
#
loop_
_entity.id
_entity.type
_entity.pdbx_description
1 polymer ?
#
loop_
_entity_poly.entity_id
_entity_poly.type
_entity_poly.pdbx_seq_one_letter_code
_entity_poly.pdbx_strand_id
1 'polypeptide(L)'
;PLRRQRQMCIRDSNEGVIDAVIAPVFFVVLANFVDLNTAIFSTGGLLIVFLIYRRLRKQDLKFVFYGFVGSAIALLLARLQGSASGFFIPGIVRDATIAIFGLISILIRKPFTIYSSKAFRNWPKEWYFHPRVRPAYTKVAIIWTIYLTLKAGLQIYFFNNPEILVVIKLATSNQSTLILLVISYIVGQRSLQNLNGPSVDEFLNNSPEPWISQQKGF
;
A
#
# COMPACT_ATOMS: atom_id res chain seq x y z
N PRO A 1 -15.75 23.94 -14.03
CA PRO A 1 -14.43 23.78 -13.39
C PRO A 1 -14.24 22.38 -12.80
N LEU A 2 -15.23 21.82 -12.09
CA LEU A 2 -15.15 20.52 -11.40
C LEU A 2 -14.94 19.31 -12.34
N ARG A 3 -15.45 19.33 -13.57
CA ARG A 3 -15.29 18.25 -14.55
C ARG A 3 -13.84 18.14 -15.06
N ARG A 4 -13.15 19.26 -15.25
CA ARG A 4 -11.73 19.32 -15.63
C ARG A 4 -10.82 18.83 -14.50
N GLN A 5 -11.14 19.14 -13.24
CA GLN A 5 -10.37 18.67 -12.09
C GLN A 5 -10.50 17.13 -11.91
N ARG A 6 -11.70 16.56 -12.09
CA ARG A 6 -11.88 15.09 -12.06
C ARG A 6 -11.12 14.37 -13.17
N GLN A 7 -11.10 14.92 -14.38
CA GLN A 7 -10.36 14.31 -15.48
C GLN A 7 -8.84 14.40 -15.29
N MET A 8 -8.32 15.46 -14.66
CA MET A 8 -6.91 15.57 -14.27
C MET A 8 -6.53 14.52 -13.22
N CYS A 9 -7.30 14.37 -12.14
CA CYS A 9 -6.99 13.40 -11.08
C CYS A 9 -7.00 11.94 -11.56
N ILE A 10 -7.89 11.57 -12.48
CA ILE A 10 -7.96 10.19 -13.03
C ILE A 10 -6.79 9.93 -13.98
N ARG A 11 -6.36 10.93 -14.76
CA ARG A 11 -5.25 10.81 -15.71
C ARG A 11 -3.91 10.70 -14.99
N ASP A 12 -3.69 11.50 -13.94
CA ASP A 12 -2.45 11.46 -13.15
C ASP A 12 -2.30 10.15 -12.36
N SER A 13 -3.41 9.56 -11.92
CA SER A 13 -3.40 8.28 -11.21
C SER A 13 -3.01 7.10 -12.11
N ASN A 14 -3.48 7.07 -13.36
CA ASN A 14 -3.13 6.02 -14.31
C ASN A 14 -1.67 6.11 -14.80
N GLU A 15 -1.17 7.32 -15.05
CA GLU A 15 0.22 7.53 -15.47
C GLU A 15 1.22 7.07 -14.39
N GLY A 16 0.93 7.31 -13.10
CA GLY A 16 1.80 6.89 -11.99
C GLY A 16 1.86 5.37 -11.78
N VAL A 17 0.77 4.64 -12.09
CA VAL A 17 0.74 3.16 -12.01
C VAL A 17 1.57 2.55 -13.14
N ILE A 18 1.46 3.06 -14.35
CA ILE A 18 2.21 2.58 -15.52
C ILE A 18 3.71 2.72 -15.27
N ASP A 19 4.17 3.87 -14.76
CA ASP A 19 5.59 4.09 -14.49
C ASP A 19 6.15 3.20 -13.38
N ALA A 20 5.37 2.93 -12.36
CA ALA A 20 5.78 2.04 -11.27
C ALA A 20 5.98 0.59 -11.74
N VAL A 21 5.37 0.21 -12.86
CA VAL A 21 5.43 -1.14 -13.43
C VAL A 21 6.46 -1.26 -14.56
N ILE A 22 6.59 -0.24 -15.40
CA ILE A 22 7.48 -0.30 -16.58
C ILE A 22 8.93 -0.55 -16.17
N ALA A 23 9.45 0.17 -15.20
CA ALA A 23 10.86 0.05 -14.82
C ALA A 23 11.24 -1.35 -14.30
N PRO A 24 10.52 -1.97 -13.34
CA PRO A 24 10.84 -3.34 -12.89
C PRO A 24 10.62 -4.39 -13.98
N VAL A 25 9.59 -4.27 -14.81
CA VAL A 25 9.36 -5.21 -15.93
C VAL A 25 10.47 -5.10 -16.95
N PHE A 26 10.78 -3.89 -17.40
CA PHE A 26 11.86 -3.63 -18.35
C PHE A 26 13.20 -4.16 -17.84
N PHE A 27 13.53 -3.91 -16.57
CA PHE A 27 14.76 -4.37 -15.94
C PHE A 27 14.87 -5.91 -15.95
N VAL A 28 13.82 -6.60 -15.47
CA VAL A 28 13.85 -8.07 -15.36
C VAL A 28 13.87 -8.72 -16.74
N VAL A 29 13.08 -8.23 -17.70
CA VAL A 29 13.09 -8.73 -19.07
C VAL A 29 14.47 -8.53 -19.67
N LEU A 30 15.05 -7.34 -19.54
CA LEU A 30 16.36 -7.05 -20.12
C LEU A 30 17.47 -7.90 -19.49
N ALA A 31 17.42 -8.13 -18.17
CA ALA A 31 18.40 -8.96 -17.45
C ALA A 31 18.41 -10.44 -17.88
N ASN A 32 17.39 -10.90 -18.63
CA ASN A 32 17.35 -12.25 -19.23
C ASN A 32 18.08 -12.30 -20.59
N PHE A 33 18.26 -11.15 -21.26
CA PHE A 33 18.85 -11.11 -22.61
C PHE A 33 20.26 -10.53 -22.62
N VAL A 34 20.62 -9.72 -21.63
CA VAL A 34 21.95 -9.08 -21.51
C VAL A 34 22.49 -9.27 -20.10
N ASP A 35 23.79 -8.98 -19.94
CA ASP A 35 24.42 -9.01 -18.61
C ASP A 35 23.77 -8.00 -17.64
N LEU A 36 23.87 -8.31 -16.35
CA LEU A 36 23.23 -7.54 -15.28
C LEU A 36 23.63 -6.05 -15.29
N ASN A 37 24.91 -5.75 -15.57
CA ASN A 37 25.38 -4.36 -15.61
C ASN A 37 24.74 -3.59 -16.76
N THR A 38 24.66 -4.17 -17.94
CA THR A 38 24.00 -3.57 -19.10
C THR A 38 22.50 -3.35 -18.82
N ALA A 39 21.81 -4.31 -18.18
CA ALA A 39 20.43 -4.16 -17.77
C ALA A 39 20.24 -3.01 -16.78
N ILE A 40 21.13 -2.86 -15.79
CA ILE A 40 21.11 -1.77 -14.80
C ILE A 40 21.28 -0.41 -15.49
N PHE A 41 22.31 -0.25 -16.33
CA PHE A 41 22.58 1.02 -17.01
C PHE A 41 21.47 1.40 -17.99
N SER A 42 20.93 0.45 -18.74
CA SER A 42 19.82 0.68 -19.67
C SER A 42 18.55 1.09 -18.94
N THR A 43 18.23 0.45 -17.82
CA THR A 43 17.07 0.81 -16.98
C THR A 43 17.28 2.17 -16.31
N GLY A 44 18.50 2.48 -15.84
CA GLY A 44 18.84 3.80 -15.33
C GLY A 44 18.67 4.90 -16.37
N GLY A 45 19.12 4.65 -17.61
CA GLY A 45 18.91 5.54 -18.75
C GLY A 45 17.43 5.77 -19.05
N LEU A 46 16.61 4.72 -19.05
CA LEU A 46 15.17 4.81 -19.22
C LEU A 46 14.53 5.70 -18.15
N LEU A 47 14.92 5.55 -16.89
CA LEU A 47 14.44 6.38 -15.79
C LEU A 47 14.79 7.86 -15.95
N ILE A 48 16.01 8.15 -16.45
CA ILE A 48 16.45 9.52 -16.76
C ILE A 48 15.59 10.11 -17.89
N VAL A 49 15.35 9.34 -18.95
CA VAL A 49 14.47 9.78 -20.05
C VAL A 49 13.05 10.09 -19.54
N PHE A 50 12.49 9.26 -18.68
CA PHE A 50 11.20 9.54 -18.06
C PHE A 50 11.22 10.80 -17.20
N LEU A 51 12.28 11.04 -16.43
CA LEU A 51 12.43 12.24 -15.62
C LEU A 51 12.44 13.50 -16.50
N ILE A 52 13.23 13.49 -17.59
CA ILE A 52 13.31 14.59 -18.55
C ILE A 52 11.94 14.82 -19.22
N TYR A 53 11.31 13.76 -19.72
CA TYR A 53 10.00 13.85 -20.37
C TYR A 53 8.96 14.51 -19.45
N ARG A 54 8.89 14.12 -18.18
CA ARG A 54 7.96 14.69 -17.20
C ARG A 54 8.29 16.14 -16.85
N ARG A 55 9.57 16.47 -16.77
CA ARG A 55 10.00 17.86 -16.57
C ARG A 55 9.53 18.75 -17.72
N LEU A 56 9.65 18.28 -18.95
CA LEU A 56 9.17 19.00 -20.15
C LEU A 56 7.64 19.16 -20.14
N ARG A 57 6.91 18.19 -19.59
CA ARG A 57 5.46 18.21 -19.42
C ARG A 57 4.97 19.05 -18.21
N LYS A 58 5.87 19.69 -17.48
CA LYS A 58 5.56 20.51 -16.28
C LYS A 58 4.74 19.74 -15.22
N GLN A 59 4.94 18.43 -15.10
CA GLN A 59 4.31 17.61 -14.08
C GLN A 59 5.01 17.79 -12.72
N ASP A 60 4.33 17.48 -11.60
CA ASP A 60 4.91 17.62 -10.26
C ASP A 60 6.12 16.67 -10.10
N LEU A 61 7.30 17.27 -9.93
CA LEU A 61 8.57 16.55 -9.88
C LEU A 61 8.83 15.85 -8.55
N LYS A 62 8.10 16.19 -7.48
CA LYS A 62 8.35 15.63 -6.14
C LYS A 62 8.16 14.12 -6.13
N PHE A 63 7.01 13.64 -6.62
CA PHE A 63 6.72 12.20 -6.69
C PHE A 63 7.66 11.47 -7.66
N VAL A 64 8.01 12.12 -8.76
CA VAL A 64 8.96 11.57 -9.75
C VAL A 64 10.36 11.44 -9.16
N PHE A 65 10.81 12.43 -8.41
CA PHE A 65 12.10 12.40 -7.74
C PHE A 65 12.18 11.27 -6.71
N TYR A 66 11.15 11.09 -5.87
CA TYR A 66 11.11 9.98 -4.92
C TYR A 66 11.08 8.62 -5.63
N GLY A 67 10.34 8.49 -6.73
CA GLY A 67 10.32 7.29 -7.55
C GLY A 67 11.69 7.00 -8.18
N PHE A 68 12.37 8.03 -8.69
CA PHE A 68 13.71 7.92 -9.24
C PHE A 68 14.73 7.46 -8.19
N VAL A 69 14.77 8.11 -7.03
CA VAL A 69 15.66 7.74 -5.92
C VAL A 69 15.40 6.31 -5.45
N GLY A 70 14.12 5.94 -5.28
CA GLY A 70 13.75 4.57 -4.91
C GLY A 70 14.20 3.52 -5.94
N SER A 71 14.04 3.82 -7.22
CA SER A 71 14.51 2.94 -8.31
C SER A 71 16.04 2.86 -8.39
N ALA A 72 16.73 3.98 -8.19
CA ALA A 72 18.20 4.00 -8.16
C ALA A 72 18.76 3.14 -7.01
N ILE A 73 18.17 3.22 -5.82
CA ILE A 73 18.50 2.36 -4.68
C ILE A 73 18.23 0.89 -5.03
N ALA A 74 17.11 0.58 -5.67
CA ALA A 74 16.75 -0.78 -6.06
C ALA A 74 17.76 -1.35 -7.09
N LEU A 75 18.18 -0.56 -8.08
CA LEU A 75 19.20 -0.94 -9.06
C LEU A 75 20.56 -1.15 -8.41
N LEU A 76 20.94 -0.29 -7.46
CA LEU A 76 22.18 -0.45 -6.69
C LEU A 76 22.17 -1.77 -5.90
N LEU A 77 21.07 -2.11 -5.25
CA LEU A 77 20.93 -3.38 -4.51
C LEU A 77 20.97 -4.59 -5.46
N ALA A 78 20.38 -4.50 -6.66
CA ALA A 78 20.49 -5.52 -7.68
C ALA A 78 21.96 -5.76 -8.06
N ARG A 79 22.74 -4.68 -8.23
CA ARG A 79 24.16 -4.76 -8.53
C ARG A 79 24.97 -5.37 -7.39
N LEU A 80 24.73 -4.93 -6.16
CA LEU A 80 25.44 -5.45 -4.97
C LEU A 80 25.18 -6.93 -4.74
N GLN A 81 23.95 -7.40 -5.04
CA GLN A 81 23.60 -8.81 -4.91
C GLN A 81 24.02 -9.65 -6.12
N GLY A 82 24.37 -9.05 -7.24
CA GLY A 82 24.71 -9.76 -8.48
C GLY A 82 23.51 -10.45 -9.15
N SER A 83 22.26 -10.03 -8.82
CA SER A 83 21.03 -10.64 -9.31
C SER A 83 19.94 -9.60 -9.52
N ALA A 84 19.08 -9.80 -10.54
CA ALA A 84 17.91 -8.97 -10.79
C ALA A 84 16.90 -8.98 -9.62
N SER A 85 16.90 -10.03 -8.81
CA SER A 85 16.05 -10.14 -7.59
C SER A 85 16.37 -9.05 -6.57
N GLY A 86 17.62 -8.57 -6.53
CA GLY A 86 18.03 -7.48 -5.64
C GLY A 86 17.24 -6.18 -5.83
N PHE A 87 16.69 -5.96 -7.03
CA PHE A 87 15.80 -4.82 -7.31
C PHE A 87 14.54 -4.81 -6.42
N PHE A 88 14.09 -5.98 -5.99
CA PHE A 88 12.86 -6.12 -5.21
C PHE A 88 13.07 -5.98 -3.70
N ILE A 89 14.33 -6.00 -3.20
CA ILE A 89 14.66 -5.93 -1.77
C ILE A 89 13.96 -4.79 -1.04
N PRO A 90 13.97 -3.52 -1.51
CA PRO A 90 13.30 -2.44 -0.79
C PRO A 90 11.80 -2.68 -0.62
N GLY A 91 11.17 -3.24 -1.65
CA GLY A 91 9.75 -3.59 -1.61
C GLY A 91 9.44 -4.71 -0.60
N ILE A 92 10.26 -5.75 -0.60
CA ILE A 92 10.13 -6.89 0.33
C ILE A 92 10.34 -6.43 1.77
N VAL A 93 11.38 -5.66 2.04
CA VAL A 93 11.66 -5.12 3.38
C VAL A 93 10.52 -4.25 3.86
N ARG A 94 10.00 -3.36 3.01
CA ARG A 94 8.84 -2.54 3.34
C ARG A 94 7.63 -3.39 3.70
N ASP A 95 7.27 -4.36 2.84
CA ASP A 95 6.06 -5.17 3.03
C ASP A 95 6.18 -6.05 4.28
N ALA A 96 7.37 -6.63 4.54
CA ALA A 96 7.66 -7.40 5.75
C ALA A 96 7.61 -6.51 7.02
N THR A 97 8.19 -5.30 6.97
CA THR A 97 8.15 -4.35 8.10
C THR A 97 6.73 -3.97 8.45
N ILE A 98 5.89 -3.67 7.45
CA ILE A 98 4.48 -3.31 7.68
C ILE A 98 3.69 -4.51 8.22
N ALA A 99 3.97 -5.73 7.73
CA ALA A 99 3.35 -6.96 8.24
C ALA A 99 3.70 -7.20 9.72
N ILE A 100 4.98 -7.08 10.09
CA ILE A 100 5.45 -7.20 11.48
C ILE A 100 4.80 -6.14 12.36
N PHE A 101 4.79 -4.86 11.91
CA PHE A 101 4.12 -3.79 12.63
C PHE A 101 2.62 -4.06 12.81
N GLY A 102 1.96 -4.57 11.78
CA GLY A 102 0.56 -4.99 11.85
C GLY A 102 0.33 -6.06 12.91
N LEU A 103 1.16 -7.10 12.92
CA LEU A 103 1.11 -8.17 13.91
C LEU A 103 1.31 -7.66 15.34
N ILE A 104 2.36 -6.86 15.56
CA ILE A 104 2.63 -6.25 16.87
C ILE A 104 1.45 -5.39 17.32
N SER A 105 0.86 -4.59 16.43
CA SER A 105 -0.27 -3.72 16.75
C SER A 105 -1.50 -4.49 17.23
N ILE A 106 -1.74 -5.68 16.68
CA ILE A 106 -2.81 -6.59 17.08
C ILE A 106 -2.50 -7.20 18.46
N LEU A 107 -1.28 -7.70 18.66
CA LEU A 107 -0.85 -8.32 19.92
C LEU A 107 -0.95 -7.37 21.11
N ILE A 108 -0.54 -6.11 20.94
CA ILE A 108 -0.66 -5.07 21.97
C ILE A 108 -2.08 -4.48 22.12
N ARG A 109 -3.05 -5.05 21.40
CA ARG A 109 -4.46 -4.62 21.38
C ARG A 109 -4.68 -3.15 20.96
N LYS A 110 -3.77 -2.61 20.13
CA LYS A 110 -3.83 -1.27 19.55
C LYS A 110 -3.74 -1.36 18.03
N PRO A 111 -4.78 -1.91 17.36
CA PRO A 111 -4.70 -2.19 15.92
C PRO A 111 -4.42 -0.92 15.13
N PHE A 112 -3.47 -0.99 14.19
CA PHE A 112 -2.99 0.15 13.40
C PHE A 112 -4.10 0.80 12.56
N THR A 113 -5.15 0.06 12.22
CA THR A 113 -6.32 0.55 11.49
C THR A 113 -7.08 1.63 12.24
N ILE A 114 -7.01 1.66 13.58
CA ILE A 114 -7.57 2.76 14.39
C ILE A 114 -6.83 4.06 14.07
N TYR A 115 -5.50 4.04 14.06
CA TYR A 115 -4.69 5.23 13.79
C TYR A 115 -4.86 5.72 12.36
N SER A 116 -4.95 4.78 11.40
CA SER A 116 -5.26 5.09 10.02
C SER A 116 -6.63 5.77 9.90
N SER A 117 -7.69 5.16 10.46
CA SER A 117 -9.04 5.74 10.45
C SER A 117 -9.10 7.12 11.13
N LYS A 118 -8.42 7.28 12.28
CA LYS A 118 -8.35 8.56 13.00
C LYS A 118 -7.71 9.65 12.14
N ALA A 119 -6.66 9.34 11.39
CA ALA A 119 -5.99 10.31 10.52
C ALA A 119 -6.90 10.88 9.42
N PHE A 120 -7.89 10.08 8.93
CA PHE A 120 -8.83 10.52 7.90
C PHE A 120 -10.13 11.12 8.44
N ARG A 121 -10.62 10.65 9.59
CA ARG A 121 -11.96 10.98 10.11
C ARG A 121 -11.94 11.90 11.32
N ASN A 122 -10.82 12.00 11.98
CA ASN A 122 -10.60 12.84 13.18
C ASN A 122 -11.59 12.59 14.33
N TRP A 123 -12.11 11.36 14.45
CA TRP A 123 -13.02 10.96 15.52
C TRP A 123 -12.32 10.81 16.88
N PRO A 124 -13.03 10.85 18.03
CA PRO A 124 -12.42 10.73 19.35
C PRO A 124 -11.67 9.42 19.52
N LYS A 125 -10.44 9.49 20.06
CA LYS A 125 -9.61 8.31 20.28
C LYS A 125 -10.29 7.30 21.21
N GLU A 126 -10.95 7.79 22.23
CA GLU A 126 -11.64 7.03 23.26
C GLU A 126 -12.73 6.16 22.66
N TRP A 127 -13.46 6.67 21.67
CA TRP A 127 -14.48 5.93 20.94
C TRP A 127 -13.88 4.71 20.20
N TYR A 128 -12.75 4.86 19.54
CA TYR A 128 -12.11 3.74 18.84
C TYR A 128 -11.68 2.61 19.78
N PHE A 129 -11.33 2.94 21.02
CA PHE A 129 -10.93 1.96 22.05
C PHE A 129 -12.09 1.43 22.89
N HIS A 130 -13.31 1.87 22.60
CA HIS A 130 -14.50 1.33 23.26
C HIS A 130 -14.58 -0.19 23.09
N PRO A 131 -14.96 -0.98 24.13
CA PRO A 131 -14.99 -2.46 24.08
C PRO A 131 -15.82 -3.03 22.93
N ARG A 132 -16.89 -2.36 22.53
CA ARG A 132 -17.78 -2.77 21.42
C ARG A 132 -17.41 -2.13 20.07
N VAL A 133 -16.36 -1.33 19.96
CA VAL A 133 -15.89 -0.73 18.71
C VAL A 133 -14.56 -1.32 18.28
N ARG A 134 -13.59 -1.39 19.19
CA ARG A 134 -12.25 -1.89 18.95
C ARG A 134 -12.19 -3.25 18.22
N PRO A 135 -13.04 -4.26 18.53
CA PRO A 135 -12.96 -5.56 17.86
C PRO A 135 -13.18 -5.48 16.34
N ALA A 136 -14.02 -4.55 15.85
CA ALA A 136 -14.22 -4.35 14.42
C ALA A 136 -12.92 -3.88 13.73
N TYR A 137 -12.22 -2.93 14.31
CA TYR A 137 -10.92 -2.45 13.82
C TYR A 137 -9.84 -3.54 13.90
N THR A 138 -9.88 -4.37 14.94
CA THR A 138 -8.97 -5.52 15.07
C THR A 138 -9.18 -6.54 13.95
N LYS A 139 -10.44 -6.86 13.59
CA LYS A 139 -10.73 -7.75 12.45
C LYS A 139 -10.17 -7.22 11.14
N VAL A 140 -10.34 -5.93 10.88
CA VAL A 140 -9.78 -5.30 9.68
C VAL A 140 -8.25 -5.33 9.72
N ALA A 141 -7.63 -5.04 10.87
CA ALA A 141 -6.18 -5.13 11.03
C ALA A 141 -5.63 -6.54 10.76
N ILE A 142 -6.36 -7.59 11.20
CA ILE A 142 -6.00 -8.99 10.91
C ILE A 142 -6.01 -9.27 9.41
N ILE A 143 -7.03 -8.82 8.68
CA ILE A 143 -7.12 -9.02 7.23
C ILE A 143 -5.93 -8.39 6.52
N TRP A 144 -5.58 -7.16 6.86
CA TRP A 144 -4.43 -6.47 6.31
C TRP A 144 -3.11 -7.15 6.66
N THR A 145 -2.95 -7.58 7.91
CA THR A 145 -1.74 -8.26 8.37
C THR A 145 -1.55 -9.59 7.66
N ILE A 146 -2.62 -10.39 7.50
CA ILE A 146 -2.57 -11.65 6.74
C ILE A 146 -2.17 -11.38 5.29
N TYR A 147 -2.82 -10.42 4.62
CA TYR A 147 -2.48 -10.07 3.23
C TYR A 147 -1.02 -9.66 3.06
N LEU A 148 -0.52 -8.79 3.92
CA LEU A 148 0.86 -8.31 3.86
C LEU A 148 1.87 -9.41 4.20
N THR A 149 1.55 -10.28 5.16
CA THR A 149 2.39 -11.42 5.53
C THR A 149 2.48 -12.44 4.38
N LEU A 150 1.35 -12.77 3.76
CA LEU A 150 1.32 -13.67 2.60
C LEU A 150 2.10 -13.05 1.43
N LYS A 151 1.91 -11.77 1.15
CA LYS A 151 2.63 -11.07 0.11
C LYS A 151 4.13 -11.07 0.35
N ALA A 152 4.58 -10.70 1.54
CA ALA A 152 6.01 -10.70 1.90
C ALA A 152 6.58 -12.13 1.88
N GLY A 153 5.86 -13.11 2.42
CA GLY A 153 6.25 -14.52 2.42
C GLY A 153 6.44 -15.07 1.00
N LEU A 154 5.50 -14.79 0.08
CA LEU A 154 5.63 -15.19 -1.32
C LEU A 154 6.84 -14.53 -1.99
N GLN A 155 7.07 -13.23 -1.74
CA GLN A 155 8.23 -12.53 -2.30
C GLN A 155 9.56 -13.09 -1.76
N ILE A 156 9.63 -13.46 -0.49
CA ILE A 156 10.82 -14.08 0.12
C ILE A 156 11.02 -15.49 -0.44
N TYR A 157 9.96 -16.28 -0.53
CA TYR A 157 10.03 -17.66 -1.04
C TYR A 157 10.52 -17.71 -2.49
N PHE A 158 10.00 -16.83 -3.35
CA PHE A 158 10.40 -16.77 -4.75
C PHE A 158 11.53 -15.78 -5.02
N PHE A 159 12.31 -15.42 -3.99
CA PHE A 159 13.34 -14.38 -4.11
C PHE A 159 14.37 -14.67 -5.21
N ASN A 160 14.72 -15.92 -5.44
CA ASN A 160 15.69 -16.31 -6.47
C ASN A 160 15.11 -16.34 -7.91
N ASN A 161 13.81 -16.06 -8.07
CA ASN A 161 13.12 -16.06 -9.35
C ASN A 161 12.56 -14.65 -9.66
N PRO A 162 13.35 -13.76 -10.28
CA PRO A 162 12.95 -12.37 -10.49
C PRO A 162 11.69 -12.21 -11.36
N GLU A 163 11.45 -13.14 -12.28
CA GLU A 163 10.24 -13.16 -13.12
C GLU A 163 8.98 -13.37 -12.28
N ILE A 164 9.02 -14.32 -11.35
CA ILE A 164 7.91 -14.58 -10.43
C ILE A 164 7.69 -13.39 -9.50
N LEU A 165 8.76 -12.72 -9.06
CA LEU A 165 8.65 -11.50 -8.26
C LEU A 165 7.93 -10.36 -9.00
N VAL A 166 8.15 -10.22 -10.32
CA VAL A 166 7.39 -9.27 -11.16
C VAL A 166 5.91 -9.64 -11.15
N VAL A 167 5.58 -10.91 -11.37
CA VAL A 167 4.17 -11.38 -11.39
C VAL A 167 3.50 -11.12 -10.04
N ILE A 168 4.17 -11.46 -8.92
CA ILE A 168 3.66 -11.17 -7.57
C ILE A 168 3.44 -9.67 -7.40
N LYS A 169 4.38 -8.83 -7.81
CA LYS A 169 4.27 -7.37 -7.70
C LYS A 169 3.10 -6.82 -8.52
N LEU A 170 2.87 -7.34 -9.72
CA LEU A 170 1.74 -6.98 -10.56
C LEU A 170 0.41 -7.41 -9.95
N ALA A 171 0.31 -8.67 -9.51
CA ALA A 171 -0.89 -9.23 -8.89
C ALA A 171 -1.23 -8.53 -7.55
N THR A 172 -0.23 -8.06 -6.81
CA THR A 172 -0.40 -7.36 -5.53
C THR A 172 -0.20 -5.84 -5.64
N SER A 173 -0.53 -5.27 -6.79
CA SER A 173 -0.43 -3.84 -7.09
C SER A 173 -1.56 -3.01 -6.46
N ASN A 174 -1.70 -1.76 -6.88
CA ASN A 174 -2.72 -0.85 -6.36
C ASN A 174 -4.15 -1.39 -6.51
N GLN A 175 -4.45 -2.19 -7.55
CA GLN A 175 -5.77 -2.77 -7.76
C GLN A 175 -6.17 -3.73 -6.63
N SER A 176 -5.27 -4.64 -6.24
CA SER A 176 -5.54 -5.54 -5.10
C SER A 176 -5.63 -4.80 -3.78
N THR A 177 -4.88 -3.71 -3.62
CA THR A 177 -5.01 -2.82 -2.44
C THR A 177 -6.38 -2.14 -2.40
N LEU A 178 -6.91 -1.67 -3.54
CA LEU A 178 -8.27 -1.10 -3.62
C LEU A 178 -9.34 -2.14 -3.29
N ILE A 179 -9.22 -3.36 -3.82
CA ILE A 179 -10.13 -4.47 -3.48
C ILE A 179 -10.09 -4.74 -1.97
N LEU A 180 -8.89 -4.79 -1.39
CA LEU A 180 -8.70 -5.00 0.05
C LEU A 180 -9.32 -3.87 0.87
N LEU A 181 -9.25 -2.61 0.43
CA LEU A 181 -9.92 -1.48 1.05
C LEU A 181 -11.46 -1.64 1.05
N VAL A 182 -12.03 -2.07 -0.07
CA VAL A 182 -13.48 -2.32 -0.18
C VAL A 182 -13.89 -3.45 0.77
N ILE A 183 -13.15 -4.56 0.77
CA ILE A 183 -13.38 -5.68 1.70
C ILE A 183 -13.30 -5.19 3.15
N SER A 184 -12.27 -4.41 3.48
CA SER A 184 -12.07 -3.85 4.82
C SER A 184 -13.24 -2.97 5.25
N TYR A 185 -13.75 -2.14 4.34
CA TYR A 185 -14.92 -1.30 4.61
C TYR A 185 -16.15 -2.16 4.92
N ILE A 186 -16.46 -3.15 4.08
CA ILE A 186 -17.63 -4.03 4.25
C ILE A 186 -17.52 -4.83 5.55
N VAL A 187 -16.37 -5.46 5.81
CA VAL A 187 -16.13 -6.26 7.01
C VAL A 187 -16.17 -5.39 8.27
N GLY A 188 -15.57 -4.21 8.20
CA GLY A 188 -15.57 -3.26 9.31
C GLY A 188 -16.97 -2.79 9.65
N GLN A 189 -17.75 -2.36 8.67
CA GLN A 189 -19.12 -1.89 8.85
C GLN A 189 -20.02 -2.99 9.42
N ARG A 190 -20.02 -4.19 8.82
CA ARG A 190 -20.78 -5.34 9.34
C ARG A 190 -20.37 -5.72 10.77
N SER A 191 -19.07 -5.66 11.06
CA SER A 191 -18.57 -5.98 12.40
C SER A 191 -19.04 -4.95 13.44
N LEU A 192 -19.06 -3.66 13.10
CA LEU A 192 -19.59 -2.61 13.98
C LEU A 192 -21.10 -2.81 14.24
N GLN A 193 -21.88 -3.06 13.20
CA GLN A 193 -23.31 -3.32 13.32
C GLN A 193 -23.61 -4.50 14.27
N ASN A 194 -22.84 -5.60 14.14
CA ASN A 194 -23.04 -6.79 14.99
C ASN A 194 -22.60 -6.59 16.44
N LEU A 195 -21.71 -5.63 16.72
CA LEU A 195 -21.23 -5.36 18.07
C LEU A 195 -22.13 -4.44 18.87
N ASN A 196 -23.12 -3.80 18.24
CA ASN A 196 -24.10 -2.91 18.88
C ASN A 196 -23.44 -1.91 19.84
N GLY A 197 -22.32 -1.32 19.43
CA GLY A 197 -21.65 -0.29 20.21
C GLY A 197 -22.21 1.11 19.95
N PRO A 198 -21.72 2.16 20.66
CA PRO A 198 -22.20 3.52 20.43
C PRO A 198 -21.71 4.05 19.08
N SER A 199 -22.53 4.82 18.39
CA SER A 199 -22.07 5.68 17.30
C SER A 199 -21.16 6.79 17.85
N VAL A 200 -20.49 7.53 16.98
CA VAL A 200 -19.65 8.66 17.41
C VAL A 200 -20.49 9.72 18.13
N ASP A 201 -21.67 10.02 17.59
CA ASP A 201 -22.56 11.02 18.16
C ASP A 201 -23.15 10.57 19.50
N GLU A 202 -23.57 9.31 19.62
CA GLU A 202 -24.06 8.73 20.88
C GLU A 202 -22.97 8.72 21.95
N PHE A 203 -21.71 8.43 21.56
CA PHE A 203 -20.57 8.44 22.45
C PHE A 203 -20.26 9.86 22.95
N LEU A 204 -20.25 10.87 22.07
CA LEU A 204 -20.00 12.26 22.42
C LEU A 204 -21.09 12.84 23.33
N ASN A 205 -22.34 12.43 23.12
CA ASN A 205 -23.49 12.87 23.92
C ASN A 205 -23.71 12.05 25.18
N ASN A 206 -22.83 11.08 25.50
CA ASN A 206 -22.98 10.15 26.62
C ASN A 206 -24.37 9.48 26.68
N SER A 207 -24.91 9.11 25.52
CA SER A 207 -26.23 8.49 25.42
C SER A 207 -26.23 7.12 26.10
N PRO A 208 -27.28 6.79 26.93
CA PRO A 208 -27.35 5.49 27.58
C PRO A 208 -27.68 4.35 26.61
N GLU A 209 -27.32 3.11 26.97
CA GLU A 209 -27.73 1.91 26.24
C GLU A 209 -29.30 1.77 26.25
N PRO A 210 -29.93 1.20 25.20
CA PRO A 210 -29.31 0.58 24.00
C PRO A 210 -28.96 1.59 22.91
N TRP A 211 -27.79 1.43 22.29
CA TRP A 211 -27.35 2.24 21.16
C TRP A 211 -27.92 1.72 19.83
N ILE A 212 -28.53 2.56 19.04
CA ILE A 212 -29.29 2.19 17.83
C ILE A 212 -28.61 2.68 16.54
N SER A 213 -27.76 3.72 16.62
CA SER A 213 -27.33 4.45 15.41
C SER A 213 -25.98 4.09 14.86
N GLN A 214 -25.36 2.97 15.24
CA GLN A 214 -24.07 2.53 14.71
C GLN A 214 -24.11 2.13 13.21
N GLN A 215 -25.24 2.28 12.55
CA GLN A 215 -25.42 1.95 11.13
C GLN A 215 -24.64 2.86 10.16
N LYS A 216 -24.11 4.00 10.62
CA LYS A 216 -23.47 5.03 9.77
C LYS A 216 -21.96 5.12 9.92
N GLY A 217 -21.32 4.32 10.73
CA GLY A 217 -19.99 4.62 11.19
C GLY A 217 -18.89 3.64 10.83
N PHE A 218 -18.33 3.75 9.64
CA PHE A 218 -16.96 3.31 9.40
C PHE A 218 -16.23 4.31 8.53
#